data_000e8449a78697bc145a0e4c3e9f4011
#
_entry.id   000e8449a78697bc145a0e4c3e9f4011
#
_cell.length_a   1.000
_cell.length_b   1.000
_cell.length_c   1.000
_cell.angle_alpha   90.00
_cell.angle_beta   90.00
_cell.angle_gamma   90.00
#
_symmetry.space_group_name_H-M   'P 1'
#
loop_
_entity.id
_entity.type
_entity.pdbx_description
1 polymer ?
#
loop_
_entity_poly.entity_id
_entity_poly.type
_entity_poly.pdbx_seq_one_letter_code
_entity_poly.pdbx_strand_id
1 'polypeptide(L)'
;HGRDRRQRQMCIRDRVLRGSLETRDLADHDKVESVLAASQNGDGLTIAWQHDSAGLRHAFSVSGIVRKPQASDVLLRWDAAPLGLSNNGERHYTVPALKNFAVTNVRAVSYPQPHIQVNFSEALSATQNLKGLVTLNDNNARVEVDGSTLRIYPQEELDDDVALVIDASLRSASQGRLAKTLEKNLTLVTNKPGVRFVGEGTILPDGKQLSVPFEAVGVRSVKVQAFRVFDDNIGRYLQGSELNEADMDSRTGRYLWQKTLSLPGTGDGWQRYQLDLTELMAKHPNGLVHLTLAIDGDDISYHCPDGALNKKTTLPDNYEGPGQDDGGNDLYENYYIDGGYLSWYEKDNPCSDSYYEYNDLASSTRAFLASNLGLIAKQGQNDTLLVVATELDSNTPAEGVVLKAYNYQLQQVGMGLTDAQGMASLTLEGNAYYLEAVKDRDNGYLKLARNRALPTNQFNTGGQQVRDGLKGFFYGERDVWRPGDAIHLTFILEDQDNMIPEGHPLTLDWFDPRGT
;
A
#
# COMPACT_ATOMS: atom_id res chain seq x y z
N HIS A 1 12.42 8.80 -6.30
CA HIS A 1 13.44 8.69 -5.23
C HIS A 1 12.75 8.47 -3.88
N GLY A 2 12.19 7.27 -3.68
CA GLY A 2 11.71 6.81 -2.38
C GLY A 2 12.86 6.12 -1.65
N ARG A 3 13.24 6.66 -0.50
CA ARG A 3 14.11 5.95 0.45
C ARG A 3 13.33 4.79 1.05
N ASP A 4 13.41 3.62 0.44
CA ASP A 4 12.92 2.39 1.10
C ASP A 4 13.98 1.94 2.11
N ARG A 5 13.83 2.43 3.35
CA ARG A 5 14.59 1.98 4.52
C ARG A 5 13.78 0.94 5.29
N ARG A 6 13.37 -0.13 4.67
CA ARG A 6 12.97 -1.32 5.43
C ARG A 6 14.14 -2.29 5.46
N GLN A 7 14.95 -2.15 6.51
CA GLN A 7 15.99 -3.13 6.86
C GLN A 7 15.30 -4.45 7.18
N ARG A 8 15.33 -5.39 6.23
CA ARG A 8 14.83 -6.74 6.46
C ARG A 8 15.81 -7.50 7.34
N GLN A 9 15.30 -7.99 8.46
CA GLN A 9 16.06 -8.86 9.35
C GLN A 9 16.24 -10.22 8.69
N MET A 10 17.50 -10.62 8.50
CA MET A 10 17.87 -11.96 8.14
C MET A 10 18.39 -12.70 9.36
N CYS A 11 17.91 -13.92 9.58
CA CYS A 11 18.25 -14.73 10.73
C CYS A 11 19.00 -15.98 10.30
N ILE A 12 20.13 -16.29 10.95
CA ILE A 12 20.75 -17.60 10.88
C ILE A 12 20.17 -18.43 12.02
N ARG A 13 19.29 -19.37 11.70
CA ARG A 13 18.70 -20.33 12.61
C ARG A 13 19.10 -21.72 12.13
N ASP A 14 19.69 -22.53 13.05
CA ASP A 14 20.06 -23.93 12.76
C ASP A 14 20.78 -24.14 11.42
N ARG A 15 21.82 -23.31 11.14
CA ARG A 15 22.63 -23.36 9.92
C ARG A 15 21.88 -22.96 8.63
N VAL A 16 20.84 -22.17 8.75
CA VAL A 16 20.08 -21.62 7.62
C VAL A 16 19.97 -20.10 7.75
N LEU A 17 20.35 -19.38 6.69
CA LEU A 17 20.10 -17.95 6.55
C LEU A 17 18.79 -17.75 5.80
N ARG A 18 17.84 -17.02 6.36
CA ARG A 18 16.55 -16.74 5.73
C ARG A 18 16.36 -15.27 5.47
N GLY A 19 15.70 -14.95 4.37
CA GLY A 19 15.37 -13.59 4.00
C GLY A 19 14.23 -13.52 3.01
N SER A 20 13.85 -12.32 2.62
CA SER A 20 12.90 -12.09 1.55
C SER A 20 13.35 -10.96 0.65
N LEU A 21 13.06 -11.09 -0.63
CA LEU A 21 13.15 -10.07 -1.66
C LEU A 21 11.72 -9.65 -2.00
N GLU A 22 11.45 -8.36 -2.13
CA GLU A 22 10.17 -7.84 -2.59
C GLU A 22 10.41 -7.05 -3.86
N THR A 23 9.57 -7.30 -4.83
CA THR A 23 9.51 -6.54 -6.07
C THR A 23 8.34 -5.57 -6.02
N ARG A 24 8.44 -4.46 -6.73
CA ARG A 24 7.36 -3.49 -6.83
C ARG A 24 6.28 -3.97 -7.79
N ASP A 25 6.70 -4.65 -8.84
CA ASP A 25 5.87 -5.18 -9.91
C ASP A 25 6.06 -6.70 -10.01
N LEU A 26 5.14 -7.38 -10.70
CA LEU A 26 5.27 -8.80 -11.00
C LEU A 26 6.60 -9.10 -11.69
N ALA A 27 7.35 -10.02 -11.16
CA ALA A 27 8.64 -10.42 -11.68
C ALA A 27 8.67 -11.92 -12.01
N ASP A 28 9.38 -12.24 -13.08
CA ASP A 28 9.64 -13.62 -13.47
C ASP A 28 10.46 -14.33 -12.37
N HIS A 29 9.98 -15.45 -11.88
CA HIS A 29 10.60 -16.21 -10.78
C HIS A 29 12.05 -16.58 -11.08
N ASP A 30 12.35 -17.06 -12.29
CA ASP A 30 13.71 -17.46 -12.69
C ASP A 30 14.69 -16.26 -12.66
N LYS A 31 14.21 -15.08 -13.03
CA LYS A 31 15.00 -13.85 -12.95
C LYS A 31 15.23 -13.42 -11.50
N VAL A 32 14.21 -13.54 -10.65
CA VAL A 32 14.32 -13.25 -9.22
C VAL A 32 15.32 -14.18 -8.54
N GLU A 33 15.26 -15.47 -8.84
CA GLU A 33 16.16 -16.47 -8.27
C GLU A 33 17.61 -16.23 -8.64
N SER A 34 17.86 -15.71 -9.84
CA SER A 34 19.20 -15.38 -10.33
C SER A 34 19.83 -14.13 -9.71
N VAL A 35 19.03 -13.31 -8.97
CA VAL A 35 19.51 -12.08 -8.32
C VAL A 35 20.48 -12.36 -7.17
N LEU A 36 20.33 -13.50 -6.47
CA LEU A 36 21.09 -13.79 -5.24
C LEU A 36 22.11 -14.91 -5.42
N ALA A 37 23.28 -14.70 -4.83
CA ALA A 37 24.31 -15.72 -4.66
C ALA A 37 24.81 -15.72 -3.21
N ALA A 38 25.05 -16.89 -2.66
CA ALA A 38 25.56 -17.04 -1.29
C ALA A 38 26.81 -17.95 -1.28
N SER A 39 27.78 -17.59 -0.46
CA SER A 39 28.99 -18.41 -0.26
C SER A 39 29.47 -18.34 1.19
N GLN A 40 30.18 -19.38 1.63
CA GLN A 40 30.90 -19.39 2.92
C GLN A 40 32.37 -19.69 2.68
N ASN A 41 33.26 -18.74 2.99
CA ASN A 41 34.70 -18.80 2.70
C ASN A 41 35.04 -19.12 1.22
N GLY A 42 34.20 -18.67 0.30
CA GLY A 42 34.36 -18.92 -1.14
C GLY A 42 33.63 -20.16 -1.68
N ASP A 43 33.18 -21.06 -0.81
CA ASP A 43 32.36 -22.21 -1.23
C ASP A 43 30.91 -21.77 -1.43
N GLY A 44 30.32 -22.10 -2.59
CA GLY A 44 28.92 -21.77 -2.91
C GLY A 44 27.94 -22.48 -1.98
N LEU A 45 26.89 -21.76 -1.56
CA LEU A 45 25.79 -22.29 -0.74
C LEU A 45 24.51 -22.42 -1.56
N THR A 46 23.65 -23.37 -1.18
CA THR A 46 22.37 -23.57 -1.86
C THR A 46 21.33 -22.59 -1.37
N ILE A 47 20.66 -21.91 -2.32
CA ILE A 47 19.52 -21.03 -2.04
C ILE A 47 18.25 -21.73 -2.51
N ALA A 48 17.29 -21.91 -1.61
CA ALA A 48 15.95 -22.38 -1.93
C ALA A 48 14.97 -21.22 -1.82
N TRP A 49 14.07 -21.11 -2.79
CA TRP A 49 13.11 -20.04 -2.90
C TRP A 49 11.68 -20.49 -2.65
N GLN A 50 10.86 -19.58 -2.18
CA GLN A 50 9.43 -19.72 -2.04
C GLN A 50 8.79 -18.39 -2.43
N HIS A 51 8.04 -18.40 -3.54
CA HIS A 51 7.34 -17.24 -4.05
C HIS A 51 5.93 -17.21 -3.50
N ASP A 52 5.43 -16.02 -3.21
CA ASP A 52 4.03 -15.85 -2.84
C ASP A 52 3.12 -15.95 -4.08
N SER A 53 1.85 -16.16 -3.86
CA SER A 53 0.85 -16.25 -4.95
C SER A 53 0.66 -14.93 -5.70
N ALA A 54 1.05 -13.81 -5.12
CA ALA A 54 0.98 -12.49 -5.73
C ALA A 54 2.22 -12.16 -6.59
N GLY A 55 3.28 -13.00 -6.55
CA GLY A 55 4.51 -12.79 -7.32
C GLY A 55 5.29 -11.51 -6.95
N LEU A 56 5.05 -10.96 -5.75
CA LEU A 56 5.70 -9.74 -5.28
C LEU A 56 6.67 -9.98 -4.12
N ARG A 57 6.48 -11.07 -3.38
CA ARG A 57 7.36 -11.45 -2.27
C ARG A 57 7.97 -12.81 -2.51
N HIS A 58 9.30 -12.85 -2.48
CA HIS A 58 10.10 -14.02 -2.75
C HIS A 58 10.93 -14.33 -1.51
N ALA A 59 10.47 -15.28 -0.71
CA ALA A 59 11.22 -15.75 0.45
C ALA A 59 12.35 -16.68 0.00
N PHE A 60 13.50 -16.56 0.63
CA PHE A 60 14.61 -17.46 0.36
C PHE A 60 15.24 -18.02 1.63
N SER A 61 15.85 -19.19 1.49
CA SER A 61 16.63 -19.83 2.54
C SER A 61 17.95 -20.35 1.97
N VAL A 62 19.05 -19.90 2.59
CA VAL A 62 20.40 -20.35 2.27
C VAL A 62 20.77 -21.48 3.23
N SER A 63 21.05 -22.66 2.68
CA SER A 63 21.41 -23.87 3.44
C SER A 63 22.87 -24.28 3.17
N GLY A 64 23.37 -25.26 3.95
CA GLY A 64 24.75 -25.72 3.83
C GLY A 64 25.76 -24.94 4.68
N ILE A 65 25.30 -24.01 5.51
CA ILE A 65 26.17 -23.23 6.40
C ILE A 65 26.75 -24.17 7.48
N VAL A 66 28.08 -24.16 7.62
CA VAL A 66 28.80 -25.03 8.57
C VAL A 66 29.59 -24.20 9.56
N ARG A 67 29.42 -24.47 10.86
CA ARG A 67 30.30 -23.88 11.90
C ARG A 67 31.65 -24.58 11.86
N LYS A 68 32.72 -23.78 11.83
CA LYS A 68 34.11 -24.24 11.78
C LYS A 68 34.80 -24.01 13.17
N PRO A 69 35.95 -24.60 13.42
CA PRO A 69 36.71 -24.32 14.66
C PRO A 69 37.03 -22.85 14.88
N GLN A 70 37.13 -22.07 13.80
CA GLN A 70 37.28 -20.63 13.79
C GLN A 70 36.00 -19.97 13.25
N ALA A 71 35.74 -18.73 13.64
CA ALA A 71 34.63 -17.95 13.06
C ALA A 71 34.82 -17.81 11.57
N SER A 72 33.72 -17.84 10.84
CA SER A 72 33.70 -17.70 9.37
C SER A 72 32.55 -16.80 8.96
N ASP A 73 32.60 -16.25 7.75
CA ASP A 73 31.54 -15.38 7.24
C ASP A 73 30.78 -16.05 6.09
N VAL A 74 29.47 -15.90 6.12
CA VAL A 74 28.59 -16.13 4.96
C VAL A 74 28.46 -14.81 4.23
N LEU A 75 28.84 -14.83 2.97
CA LEU A 75 28.72 -13.71 2.04
C LEU A 75 27.46 -13.90 1.20
N LEU A 76 26.53 -12.99 1.30
CA LEU A 76 25.37 -12.88 0.42
C LEU A 76 25.58 -11.72 -0.54
N ARG A 77 25.54 -12.00 -1.83
CA ARG A 77 25.65 -11.02 -2.91
C ARG A 77 24.33 -10.92 -3.67
N TRP A 78 24.01 -9.74 -4.13
CA TRP A 78 22.89 -9.53 -5.03
C TRP A 78 23.31 -8.67 -6.22
N ASP A 79 22.75 -9.03 -7.36
CA ASP A 79 22.83 -8.27 -8.60
C ASP A 79 21.45 -8.22 -9.23
N ALA A 80 20.85 -7.05 -9.30
CA ALA A 80 19.51 -6.87 -9.84
C ALA A 80 19.48 -6.69 -11.39
N ALA A 81 20.62 -6.85 -12.07
CA ALA A 81 20.70 -6.77 -13.53
C ALA A 81 19.71 -7.73 -14.26
N PRO A 82 19.45 -8.97 -13.80
CA PRO A 82 18.43 -9.85 -14.39
C PRO A 82 17.02 -9.27 -14.40
N LEU A 83 16.73 -8.36 -13.45
CA LEU A 83 15.46 -7.63 -13.35
C LEU A 83 15.48 -6.27 -14.06
N GLY A 84 16.55 -5.98 -14.82
CA GLY A 84 16.70 -4.69 -15.53
C GLY A 84 17.07 -3.52 -14.62
N LEU A 85 17.56 -3.77 -13.40
CA LEU A 85 17.93 -2.75 -12.42
C LEU A 85 19.44 -2.69 -12.24
N SER A 86 19.98 -1.51 -11.91
CA SER A 86 21.43 -1.29 -11.68
C SER A 86 21.86 -1.44 -10.21
N ASN A 87 21.04 -2.06 -9.37
CA ASN A 87 21.32 -2.21 -7.94
C ASN A 87 22.06 -3.52 -7.67
N ASN A 88 23.26 -3.43 -7.12
CA ASN A 88 24.05 -4.56 -6.66
C ASN A 88 24.64 -4.30 -5.27
N GLY A 89 25.08 -5.34 -4.61
CA GLY A 89 25.73 -5.21 -3.31
C GLY A 89 26.02 -6.56 -2.66
N GLU A 90 26.59 -6.47 -1.47
CA GLU A 90 26.92 -7.65 -0.69
C GLU A 90 26.73 -7.42 0.81
N ARG A 91 26.55 -8.50 1.54
CA ARG A 91 26.42 -8.49 2.99
C ARG A 91 27.10 -9.69 3.63
N HIS A 92 27.83 -9.43 4.70
CA HIS A 92 28.53 -10.43 5.48
C HIS A 92 27.74 -10.80 6.74
N TYR A 93 27.67 -12.10 7.02
CA TYR A 93 27.04 -12.66 8.22
C TYR A 93 28.05 -13.56 8.94
N THR A 94 28.47 -13.16 10.12
CA THR A 94 29.45 -13.92 10.89
C THR A 94 28.82 -15.18 11.49
N VAL A 95 29.41 -16.32 11.17
CA VAL A 95 29.09 -17.63 11.75
C VAL A 95 30.05 -17.88 12.92
N PRO A 96 29.58 -17.94 14.17
CA PRO A 96 30.46 -18.14 15.35
C PRO A 96 31.23 -19.46 15.30
N ALA A 97 32.43 -19.46 15.83
CA ALA A 97 33.25 -20.66 15.95
C ALA A 97 32.55 -21.79 16.75
N LEU A 98 32.94 -23.05 16.51
CA LEU A 98 32.51 -24.17 17.34
C LEU A 98 32.89 -23.89 18.80
N LYS A 99 31.99 -24.22 19.75
CA LYS A 99 32.15 -24.01 21.20
C LYS A 99 32.13 -22.52 21.65
N ASN A 100 31.77 -21.60 20.77
CA ASN A 100 31.55 -20.21 21.17
C ASN A 100 30.04 -20.00 21.38
N PHE A 101 29.61 -19.91 22.65
CA PHE A 101 28.23 -19.57 22.98
C PHE A 101 28.03 -18.06 22.77
N ALA A 102 27.20 -17.72 21.84
CA ALA A 102 26.96 -16.34 21.45
C ALA A 102 25.49 -16.13 21.03
N VAL A 103 25.00 -14.91 21.16
CA VAL A 103 23.75 -14.48 20.54
C VAL A 103 23.96 -14.34 19.03
N THR A 104 23.14 -15.03 18.24
CA THR A 104 23.19 -14.98 16.78
C THR A 104 22.17 -14.04 16.19
N ASN A 105 21.03 -13.84 16.88
CA ASN A 105 20.00 -12.91 16.45
C ASN A 105 19.13 -12.43 17.61
N VAL A 106 18.66 -11.18 17.53
CA VAL A 106 17.66 -10.61 18.43
C VAL A 106 16.65 -9.87 17.58
N ARG A 107 15.39 -10.23 17.70
CA ARG A 107 14.29 -9.57 17.01
C ARG A 107 13.08 -9.37 17.93
N ALA A 108 12.39 -8.28 17.74
CA ALA A 108 11.05 -8.10 18.24
C ALA A 108 10.06 -8.86 17.34
N VAL A 109 9.11 -9.54 17.93
CA VAL A 109 8.04 -10.29 17.28
C VAL A 109 6.74 -9.74 17.84
N SER A 110 5.95 -9.10 16.99
CA SER A 110 4.69 -8.46 17.42
C SER A 110 3.53 -9.44 17.50
N TYR A 111 3.71 -10.68 16.96
CA TYR A 111 2.59 -11.53 16.62
C TYR A 111 2.85 -13.03 16.86
N PRO A 112 1.90 -13.88 17.31
CA PRO A 112 0.55 -13.57 17.81
C PRO A 112 0.53 -12.93 19.21
N GLN A 113 1.60 -13.00 19.94
CA GLN A 113 1.82 -12.34 21.23
C GLN A 113 3.14 -11.58 21.19
N PRO A 114 3.15 -10.28 21.51
CA PRO A 114 4.37 -9.49 21.50
C PRO A 114 5.45 -10.11 22.37
N HIS A 115 6.62 -10.36 21.80
CA HIS A 115 7.77 -10.89 22.52
C HIS A 115 9.09 -10.56 21.83
N ILE A 116 10.16 -10.60 22.58
CA ILE A 116 11.50 -10.54 22.02
C ILE A 116 12.01 -11.96 21.83
N GLN A 117 12.36 -12.31 20.60
CA GLN A 117 13.00 -13.59 20.29
C GLN A 117 14.51 -13.40 20.20
N VAL A 118 15.24 -14.17 20.98
CA VAL A 118 16.71 -14.22 20.96
C VAL A 118 17.14 -15.62 20.55
N ASN A 119 17.96 -15.69 19.52
CA ASN A 119 18.55 -16.96 19.07
C ASN A 119 20.02 -17.03 19.47
N PHE A 120 20.43 -18.18 19.96
CA PHE A 120 21.79 -18.44 20.36
C PHE A 120 22.47 -19.44 19.43
N SER A 121 23.79 -19.49 19.50
CA SER A 121 24.60 -20.39 18.69
C SER A 121 24.53 -21.86 19.18
N GLU A 122 24.05 -22.09 20.40
CA GLU A 122 23.89 -23.40 21.05
C GLU A 122 22.59 -23.41 21.87
N ALA A 123 22.08 -24.61 22.17
CA ALA A 123 20.94 -24.76 23.07
C ALA A 123 21.24 -24.19 24.46
N LEU A 124 20.24 -23.59 25.07
CA LEU A 124 20.32 -23.07 26.45
C LEU A 124 20.29 -24.21 27.48
N SER A 125 20.90 -23.99 28.63
CA SER A 125 20.85 -24.94 29.76
C SER A 125 19.42 -24.98 30.32
N ALA A 126 18.78 -26.15 30.30
CA ALA A 126 17.41 -26.34 30.80
C ALA A 126 17.31 -26.25 32.35
N THR A 127 18.44 -26.36 33.06
CA THR A 127 18.47 -26.35 34.53
C THR A 127 18.79 -25.00 35.12
N GLN A 128 19.03 -23.97 34.27
CA GLN A 128 19.40 -22.64 34.74
C GLN A 128 18.15 -21.82 35.10
N ASN A 129 18.18 -21.18 36.28
CA ASN A 129 17.20 -20.16 36.62
C ASN A 129 17.52 -18.88 35.84
N LEU A 130 16.56 -18.44 35.02
CA LEU A 130 16.72 -17.28 34.17
C LEU A 130 16.28 -15.96 34.83
N LYS A 131 15.69 -16.03 36.04
CA LYS A 131 15.25 -14.85 36.77
C LYS A 131 16.46 -13.96 37.13
N GLY A 132 16.41 -12.71 36.72
CA GLY A 132 17.50 -11.74 36.91
C GLY A 132 18.65 -11.86 35.89
N LEU A 133 18.66 -12.89 35.03
CA LEU A 133 19.63 -13.01 33.93
C LEU A 133 19.09 -12.42 32.62
N VAL A 134 17.78 -12.25 32.56
CA VAL A 134 17.09 -11.67 31.39
C VAL A 134 16.10 -10.65 31.92
N THR A 135 16.29 -9.39 31.55
CA THR A 135 15.41 -8.30 31.98
C THR A 135 14.97 -7.44 30.77
N LEU A 136 13.79 -6.86 30.89
CA LEU A 136 13.26 -5.84 30.00
C LEU A 136 12.98 -4.58 30.82
N ASN A 137 13.55 -3.43 30.42
CA ASN A 137 13.44 -2.17 31.16
C ASN A 137 13.72 -2.37 32.69
N ASP A 138 14.78 -3.10 33.00
CA ASP A 138 15.20 -3.47 34.36
C ASP A 138 14.21 -4.35 35.15
N ASN A 139 13.09 -4.76 34.55
CA ASN A 139 12.11 -5.65 35.14
C ASN A 139 12.33 -7.11 34.75
N ASN A 140 11.95 -8.05 35.63
CA ASN A 140 11.91 -9.45 35.26
C ASN A 140 10.83 -9.69 34.21
N ALA A 141 11.19 -10.42 33.15
CA ALA A 141 10.27 -10.80 32.08
C ALA A 141 9.86 -12.28 32.21
N ARG A 142 8.70 -12.64 31.67
CA ARG A 142 8.36 -14.05 31.46
C ARG A 142 9.20 -14.58 30.31
N VAL A 143 9.90 -15.69 30.54
CA VAL A 143 10.78 -16.26 29.53
C VAL A 143 10.41 -17.72 29.24
N GLU A 144 10.49 -18.09 27.96
CA GLU A 144 10.28 -19.45 27.46
C GLU A 144 11.53 -19.88 26.68
N VAL A 145 12.04 -21.07 26.97
CA VAL A 145 13.21 -21.63 26.29
C VAL A 145 12.79 -22.77 25.39
N ASP A 146 13.18 -22.68 24.11
CA ASP A 146 12.98 -23.71 23.11
C ASP A 146 14.31 -23.97 22.38
N GLY A 147 15.07 -24.94 22.92
CA GLY A 147 16.40 -25.28 22.42
C GLY A 147 17.37 -24.11 22.46
N SER A 148 17.75 -23.57 21.32
CA SER A 148 18.63 -22.40 21.18
C SER A 148 17.88 -21.07 21.07
N THR A 149 16.58 -21.08 21.27
CA THR A 149 15.72 -19.88 21.17
C THR A 149 15.19 -19.53 22.56
N LEU A 150 15.28 -18.25 22.90
CA LEU A 150 14.68 -17.67 24.10
C LEU A 150 13.58 -16.71 23.63
N ARG A 151 12.34 -16.90 24.09
CA ARG A 151 11.22 -15.98 23.91
C ARG A 151 11.00 -15.23 25.22
N ILE A 152 10.97 -13.91 25.15
CA ILE A 152 10.90 -13.02 26.29
C ILE A 152 9.64 -12.19 26.14
N TYR A 153 8.69 -12.39 27.06
CA TYR A 153 7.38 -11.75 27.03
C TYR A 153 7.36 -10.62 28.06
N PRO A 154 6.96 -9.40 27.65
CA PRO A 154 6.70 -8.33 28.59
C PRO A 154 5.58 -8.74 29.56
N GLN A 155 5.64 -8.31 30.81
CA GLN A 155 4.59 -8.56 31.81
C GLN A 155 3.56 -7.42 31.90
N GLU A 156 3.92 -6.25 31.40
CA GLU A 156 3.07 -5.05 31.34
C GLU A 156 3.07 -4.50 29.92
N GLU A 157 2.11 -3.66 29.57
CA GLU A 157 2.18 -2.88 28.33
C GLU A 157 3.44 -2.04 28.39
N LEU A 158 4.33 -2.30 27.45
CA LEU A 158 5.58 -1.55 27.31
C LEU A 158 5.39 -0.41 26.33
N ASP A 159 6.06 0.71 26.60
CA ASP A 159 6.29 1.75 25.60
C ASP A 159 7.00 1.16 24.37
N ASP A 160 6.94 1.83 23.24
CA ASP A 160 7.48 1.36 21.97
C ASP A 160 8.96 0.96 22.04
N ASP A 161 9.75 1.56 22.93
CA ASP A 161 11.18 1.29 23.12
C ASP A 161 11.45 0.45 24.36
N VAL A 162 12.06 -0.72 24.14
CA VAL A 162 12.37 -1.70 25.18
C VAL A 162 13.86 -1.94 25.25
N ALA A 163 14.42 -1.79 26.45
CA ALA A 163 15.81 -2.15 26.75
C ALA A 163 15.90 -3.62 27.19
N LEU A 164 16.46 -4.46 26.34
CA LEU A 164 16.76 -5.86 26.64
C LEU A 164 18.17 -5.97 27.22
N VAL A 165 18.28 -6.64 28.39
CA VAL A 165 19.56 -7.02 28.96
C VAL A 165 19.59 -8.53 29.15
N ILE A 166 20.68 -9.18 28.69
CA ILE A 166 20.96 -10.59 28.90
C ILE A 166 22.36 -10.69 29.52
N ASP A 167 22.42 -11.17 30.77
CA ASP A 167 23.64 -11.26 31.54
C ASP A 167 24.64 -12.28 30.97
N ALA A 168 25.94 -11.97 31.06
CA ALA A 168 27.01 -12.82 30.55
C ALA A 168 27.10 -14.19 31.27
N SER A 169 26.49 -14.34 32.45
CA SER A 169 26.45 -15.61 33.20
C SER A 169 25.46 -16.63 32.62
N LEU A 170 24.65 -16.24 31.60
CA LEU A 170 23.77 -17.17 30.89
C LEU A 170 24.59 -18.32 30.28
N ARG A 171 24.12 -19.58 30.47
CA ARG A 171 24.84 -20.79 30.07
C ARG A 171 24.14 -21.56 28.96
N SER A 172 24.95 -22.09 28.05
CA SER A 172 24.50 -23.12 27.11
C SER A 172 24.38 -24.50 27.78
N ALA A 173 23.75 -25.44 27.09
CA ALA A 173 23.68 -26.84 27.49
C ALA A 173 25.08 -27.48 27.59
N SER A 174 26.07 -26.99 26.85
CA SER A 174 27.48 -27.40 26.91
C SER A 174 28.30 -26.63 27.95
N GLN A 175 27.64 -25.88 28.87
CA GLN A 175 28.24 -25.05 29.91
C GLN A 175 29.05 -23.84 29.40
N GLY A 176 28.95 -23.49 28.12
CA GLY A 176 29.50 -22.26 27.58
C GLY A 176 28.80 -21.03 28.20
N ARG A 177 29.52 -19.90 28.32
CA ARG A 177 28.97 -18.61 28.78
C ARG A 177 29.05 -17.57 27.66
N LEU A 178 28.20 -16.55 27.71
CA LEU A 178 28.36 -15.40 26.83
C LEU A 178 29.67 -14.68 27.14
N ALA A 179 30.31 -14.15 26.07
CA ALA A 179 31.56 -13.41 26.19
C ALA A 179 31.38 -12.07 26.92
N LYS A 180 30.19 -11.49 26.83
CA LYS A 180 29.79 -10.23 27.49
C LYS A 180 28.28 -10.17 27.65
N THR A 181 27.81 -9.37 28.57
CA THR A 181 26.40 -9.01 28.70
C THR A 181 25.91 -8.37 27.37
N LEU A 182 24.75 -8.81 26.93
CA LEU A 182 24.05 -8.19 25.79
C LEU A 182 23.14 -7.09 26.31
N GLU A 183 23.34 -5.88 25.83
CA GLU A 183 22.43 -4.76 26.03
C GLU A 183 21.94 -4.31 24.66
N LYS A 184 20.63 -4.22 24.47
CA LYS A 184 20.06 -3.85 23.18
C LYS A 184 18.72 -3.15 23.36
N ASN A 185 18.61 -1.96 22.78
CA ASN A 185 17.33 -1.28 22.64
C ASN A 185 16.61 -1.81 21.41
N LEU A 186 15.34 -2.11 21.56
CA LEU A 186 14.46 -2.67 20.55
C LEU A 186 13.15 -1.89 20.56
N THR A 187 12.60 -1.61 19.40
CA THR A 187 11.25 -1.09 19.30
C THR A 187 10.29 -2.26 19.16
N LEU A 188 9.40 -2.43 20.14
CA LEU A 188 8.38 -3.47 20.15
C LEU A 188 7.09 -2.85 19.60
N VAL A 189 7.01 -2.68 18.28
CA VAL A 189 5.80 -2.18 17.65
C VAL A 189 4.73 -3.28 17.72
N THR A 190 3.74 -3.09 18.55
CA THR A 190 2.50 -3.88 18.54
C THR A 190 1.67 -3.42 17.35
N ASN A 191 1.84 -4.04 16.19
CA ASN A 191 0.94 -3.79 15.09
C ASN A 191 -0.44 -4.34 15.44
N LYS A 192 -1.41 -3.46 15.63
CA LYS A 192 -2.81 -3.85 15.72
C LYS A 192 -3.24 -4.55 14.42
N PRO A 193 -4.15 -5.54 14.46
CA PRO A 193 -4.66 -6.17 13.24
C PRO A 193 -5.24 -5.13 12.29
N GLY A 194 -4.95 -5.25 11.01
CA GLY A 194 -5.43 -4.24 10.08
C GLY A 194 -5.35 -4.65 8.62
N VAL A 195 -6.12 -3.96 7.81
CA VAL A 195 -6.19 -4.11 6.36
C VAL A 195 -6.32 -2.75 5.70
N ARG A 196 -5.70 -2.58 4.52
CA ARG A 196 -5.85 -1.35 3.74
C ARG A 196 -5.54 -1.57 2.27
N PHE A 197 -6.19 -0.84 1.40
CA PHE A 197 -5.78 -0.75 0.00
C PHE A 197 -4.48 0.06 -0.14
N VAL A 198 -3.68 -0.27 -1.16
CA VAL A 198 -2.46 0.48 -1.49
C VAL A 198 -2.75 1.44 -2.63
N GLY A 199 -2.39 2.71 -2.44
CA GLY A 199 -2.61 3.79 -3.40
C GLY A 199 -4.03 4.36 -3.38
N GLU A 200 -4.36 5.29 -4.28
CA GLU A 200 -5.62 6.06 -4.28
C GLU A 200 -6.35 6.05 -5.63
N GLY A 201 -5.79 5.42 -6.68
CA GLY A 201 -6.40 5.39 -8.03
C GLY A 201 -7.70 4.60 -8.07
N THR A 202 -8.71 5.12 -8.73
CA THR A 202 -10.01 4.47 -8.94
C THR A 202 -10.06 3.76 -10.28
N ILE A 203 -9.39 4.29 -11.31
CA ILE A 203 -9.43 3.73 -12.67
C ILE A 203 -8.39 2.61 -12.77
N LEU A 204 -8.84 1.44 -13.21
CA LEU A 204 -8.01 0.31 -13.58
C LEU A 204 -7.97 0.24 -15.10
N PRO A 205 -6.84 0.58 -15.73
CA PRO A 205 -6.68 0.45 -17.18
C PRO A 205 -6.94 -0.99 -17.63
N ASP A 206 -7.58 -1.15 -18.77
CA ASP A 206 -7.90 -2.48 -19.30
C ASP A 206 -6.61 -3.27 -19.56
N GLY A 207 -6.56 -4.47 -19.04
CA GLY A 207 -5.39 -5.32 -19.08
C GLY A 207 -5.76 -6.80 -18.98
N LYS A 208 -4.80 -7.65 -19.27
CA LYS A 208 -5.00 -9.11 -19.21
C LYS A 208 -5.33 -9.61 -17.80
N GLN A 209 -4.95 -8.88 -16.78
CA GLN A 209 -5.20 -9.18 -15.38
C GLN A 209 -5.43 -7.89 -14.60
N LEU A 210 -6.68 -7.71 -14.15
CA LEU A 210 -7.05 -6.59 -13.29
C LEU A 210 -6.81 -6.98 -11.84
N SER A 211 -5.77 -6.46 -11.23
CA SER A 211 -5.44 -6.75 -9.83
C SER A 211 -5.15 -5.49 -9.04
N VAL A 212 -5.55 -5.49 -7.78
CA VAL A 212 -5.40 -4.35 -6.88
C VAL A 212 -4.55 -4.76 -5.67
N PRO A 213 -3.48 -4.02 -5.37
CA PRO A 213 -2.68 -4.29 -4.21
C PRO A 213 -3.38 -3.83 -2.92
N PHE A 214 -3.31 -4.68 -1.90
CA PHE A 214 -3.71 -4.34 -0.54
C PHE A 214 -2.65 -4.81 0.46
N GLU A 215 -2.67 -4.25 1.63
CA GLU A 215 -1.80 -4.64 2.73
C GLU A 215 -2.63 -5.10 3.92
N ALA A 216 -2.13 -6.12 4.62
CA ALA A 216 -2.73 -6.62 5.84
C ALA A 216 -1.66 -6.91 6.88
N VAL A 217 -2.00 -6.76 8.15
CA VAL A 217 -1.13 -7.05 9.30
C VAL A 217 -1.93 -7.74 10.38
N GLY A 218 -1.33 -8.74 11.00
CA GLY A 218 -1.93 -9.37 12.14
C GLY A 218 -3.19 -10.19 11.88
N VAL A 219 -3.43 -10.62 10.65
CA VAL A 219 -4.63 -11.34 10.23
C VAL A 219 -4.28 -12.60 9.45
N ARG A 220 -5.12 -13.63 9.51
CA ARG A 220 -5.02 -14.89 8.76
C ARG A 220 -5.97 -14.96 7.58
N SER A 221 -6.98 -14.10 7.57
CA SER A 221 -7.95 -13.95 6.49
C SER A 221 -8.45 -12.50 6.41
N VAL A 222 -9.02 -12.15 5.27
CA VAL A 222 -9.67 -10.87 5.02
C VAL A 222 -10.97 -11.12 4.29
N LYS A 223 -12.04 -10.49 4.75
CA LYS A 223 -13.34 -10.49 4.07
C LYS A 223 -13.34 -9.41 3.01
N VAL A 224 -13.69 -9.79 1.79
CA VAL A 224 -13.85 -8.87 0.66
C VAL A 224 -15.33 -8.80 0.32
N GLN A 225 -15.91 -7.64 0.45
CA GLN A 225 -17.28 -7.36 0.02
C GLN A 225 -17.26 -6.57 -1.28
N ALA A 226 -18.13 -6.90 -2.20
CA ALA A 226 -18.30 -6.22 -3.47
C ALA A 226 -19.69 -5.63 -3.62
N PHE A 227 -19.75 -4.38 -4.05
CA PHE A 227 -20.96 -3.65 -4.38
C PHE A 227 -20.81 -3.03 -5.77
N ARG A 228 -21.90 -2.93 -6.51
CA ARG A 228 -21.92 -2.29 -7.82
C ARG A 228 -22.81 -1.05 -7.81
N VAL A 229 -22.29 0.07 -8.28
CA VAL A 229 -23.07 1.22 -8.69
C VAL A 229 -23.41 1.07 -10.16
N PHE A 230 -24.71 1.12 -10.50
CA PHE A 230 -25.14 0.99 -11.89
C PHE A 230 -24.93 2.30 -12.66
N ASP A 231 -24.71 2.19 -13.96
CA ASP A 231 -24.40 3.32 -14.85
C ASP A 231 -25.46 4.43 -14.74
N ASP A 232 -26.74 4.05 -14.67
CA ASP A 232 -27.85 4.98 -14.51
C ASP A 232 -27.86 5.72 -13.15
N ASN A 233 -27.15 5.20 -12.17
CA ASN A 233 -27.08 5.76 -10.83
C ASN A 233 -25.82 6.59 -10.56
N ILE A 234 -24.85 6.59 -11.48
CA ILE A 234 -23.56 7.31 -11.30
C ILE A 234 -23.79 8.79 -10.99
N GLY A 235 -24.70 9.45 -11.72
CA GLY A 235 -25.00 10.86 -11.45
C GLY A 235 -25.51 11.11 -10.04
N ARG A 236 -26.39 10.24 -9.55
CA ARG A 236 -26.94 10.30 -8.18
C ARG A 236 -25.84 9.97 -7.15
N TYR A 237 -25.04 8.97 -7.42
CA TYR A 237 -23.91 8.61 -6.59
C TYR A 237 -22.94 9.80 -6.42
N LEU A 238 -22.59 10.49 -7.51
CA LEU A 238 -21.70 11.65 -7.48
C LEU A 238 -22.28 12.89 -6.77
N GLN A 239 -23.59 12.94 -6.53
CA GLN A 239 -24.21 14.00 -5.72
C GLN A 239 -23.86 13.87 -4.24
N GLY A 240 -23.70 12.65 -3.72
CA GLY A 240 -23.39 12.37 -2.32
C GLY A 240 -21.91 12.02 -2.08
N SER A 241 -21.22 11.47 -3.09
CA SER A 241 -19.90 10.87 -2.94
C SER A 241 -18.95 11.32 -4.05
N GLU A 242 -17.66 11.04 -3.88
CA GLU A 242 -16.65 11.15 -4.93
C GLU A 242 -16.40 9.78 -5.58
N LEU A 243 -15.82 9.73 -6.78
CA LEU A 243 -15.51 8.45 -7.44
C LEU A 243 -14.62 7.53 -6.61
N ASN A 244 -13.76 8.08 -5.77
CA ASN A 244 -12.82 7.37 -4.90
C ASN A 244 -13.27 7.27 -3.45
N GLU A 245 -14.46 7.77 -3.10
CA GLU A 245 -14.97 7.71 -1.73
C GLU A 245 -15.56 6.35 -1.39
N ALA A 246 -15.56 6.08 -0.09
CA ALA A 246 -15.94 4.80 0.49
C ALA A 246 -17.44 4.70 0.79
N ASP A 247 -18.15 5.83 0.84
CA ASP A 247 -19.54 5.85 1.28
C ASP A 247 -20.46 5.34 0.17
N MET A 248 -21.09 4.20 0.45
CA MET A 248 -22.06 3.62 -0.45
C MET A 248 -23.47 3.76 0.12
N ASP A 249 -24.29 4.48 -0.63
CA ASP A 249 -25.72 4.55 -0.37
C ASP A 249 -26.40 3.35 -1.06
N SER A 250 -27.15 2.56 -0.31
CA SER A 250 -27.96 1.44 -0.80
C SER A 250 -28.91 1.83 -1.95
N ARG A 251 -29.26 3.12 -2.05
CA ARG A 251 -30.09 3.67 -3.14
C ARG A 251 -29.34 3.77 -4.47
N THR A 252 -28.02 3.77 -4.47
CA THR A 252 -27.20 3.96 -5.67
C THR A 252 -26.44 2.71 -6.10
N GLY A 253 -26.22 1.78 -5.18
CA GLY A 253 -25.49 0.56 -5.44
C GLY A 253 -26.19 -0.70 -4.91
N ARG A 254 -25.73 -1.83 -5.38
CA ARG A 254 -26.22 -3.16 -5.02
C ARG A 254 -25.10 -4.03 -4.49
N TYR A 255 -25.32 -4.71 -3.37
CA TYR A 255 -24.46 -5.75 -2.87
C TYR A 255 -24.39 -6.92 -3.86
N LEU A 256 -23.18 -7.43 -4.13
CA LEU A 256 -22.97 -8.57 -5.02
C LEU A 256 -22.65 -9.83 -4.23
N TRP A 257 -21.58 -9.80 -3.43
CA TRP A 257 -21.08 -10.96 -2.68
C TRP A 257 -20.06 -10.55 -1.60
N GLN A 258 -19.83 -11.48 -0.67
CA GLN A 258 -18.69 -11.47 0.24
C GLN A 258 -17.86 -12.73 0.04
N LYS A 259 -16.53 -12.59 -0.04
CA LYS A 259 -15.57 -13.69 -0.11
C LYS A 259 -14.52 -13.53 0.98
N THR A 260 -14.13 -14.64 1.59
CA THR A 260 -13.02 -14.66 2.55
C THR A 260 -11.75 -15.10 1.85
N LEU A 261 -10.73 -14.27 1.88
CA LEU A 261 -9.39 -14.56 1.37
C LEU A 261 -8.52 -15.06 2.52
N SER A 262 -8.04 -16.30 2.42
CA SER A 262 -7.03 -16.82 3.34
C SER A 262 -5.67 -16.23 2.99
N LEU A 263 -4.99 -15.66 3.98
CA LEU A 263 -3.68 -15.03 3.79
C LEU A 263 -2.58 -15.96 4.28
N PRO A 264 -1.67 -16.41 3.40
CA PRO A 264 -0.55 -17.25 3.81
C PRO A 264 0.48 -16.42 4.58
N GLY A 265 0.62 -16.72 5.86
CA GLY A 265 1.73 -16.27 6.68
C GLY A 265 1.68 -14.80 7.09
N THR A 266 1.47 -14.59 8.35
CA THR A 266 1.61 -13.29 9.00
C THR A 266 3.07 -13.05 9.38
N GLY A 267 3.73 -12.15 8.67
CA GLY A 267 5.00 -11.59 9.12
C GLY A 267 4.77 -10.54 10.21
N ASP A 268 5.86 -10.11 10.86
CA ASP A 268 5.86 -9.11 11.94
C ASP A 268 5.51 -7.66 11.47
N GLY A 269 4.79 -7.48 10.36
CA GLY A 269 4.45 -6.18 9.81
C GLY A 269 3.47 -6.26 8.65
N TRP A 270 3.14 -5.11 8.10
CA TRP A 270 2.28 -5.00 6.93
C TRP A 270 2.83 -5.84 5.78
N GLN A 271 2.02 -6.79 5.29
CA GLN A 271 2.32 -7.64 4.15
C GLN A 271 1.44 -7.23 2.99
N ARG A 272 2.03 -7.22 1.78
CA ARG A 272 1.31 -6.85 0.55
C ARG A 272 0.78 -8.08 -0.14
N TYR A 273 -0.47 -7.99 -0.58
CA TYR A 273 -1.21 -9.01 -1.31
C TYR A 273 -1.81 -8.41 -2.57
N GLN A 274 -2.27 -9.26 -3.48
CA GLN A 274 -2.99 -8.86 -4.69
C GLN A 274 -4.41 -9.43 -4.65
N LEU A 275 -5.38 -8.58 -4.95
CA LEU A 275 -6.78 -8.96 -5.14
C LEU A 275 -7.06 -8.98 -6.64
N ASP A 276 -7.33 -10.16 -7.19
CA ASP A 276 -7.71 -10.32 -8.59
C ASP A 276 -9.19 -9.93 -8.80
N LEU A 277 -9.42 -8.95 -9.65
CA LEU A 277 -10.74 -8.42 -9.99
C LEU A 277 -11.18 -8.80 -11.41
N THR A 278 -10.38 -9.57 -12.14
CA THR A 278 -10.61 -9.88 -13.56
C THR A 278 -12.00 -10.45 -13.79
N GLU A 279 -12.39 -11.48 -12.99
CA GLU A 279 -13.72 -12.09 -13.10
C GLU A 279 -14.86 -11.14 -12.72
N LEU A 280 -14.66 -10.34 -11.68
CA LEU A 280 -15.65 -9.37 -11.21
C LEU A 280 -15.92 -8.30 -12.27
N MET A 281 -14.86 -7.71 -12.81
CA MET A 281 -14.99 -6.65 -13.83
C MET A 281 -15.52 -7.21 -15.16
N ALA A 282 -15.17 -8.43 -15.53
CA ALA A 282 -15.72 -9.08 -16.71
C ALA A 282 -17.24 -9.34 -16.60
N LYS A 283 -17.74 -9.68 -15.40
CA LYS A 283 -19.17 -9.86 -15.14
C LYS A 283 -19.95 -8.55 -15.02
N HIS A 284 -19.27 -7.48 -14.65
CA HIS A 284 -19.87 -6.17 -14.41
C HIS A 284 -19.11 -5.08 -15.19
N PRO A 285 -19.09 -5.17 -16.52
CA PRO A 285 -18.44 -4.14 -17.35
C PRO A 285 -19.14 -2.80 -17.16
N ASN A 286 -18.41 -1.72 -17.34
CA ASN A 286 -18.84 -0.32 -17.29
C ASN A 286 -19.35 0.18 -15.93
N GLY A 287 -19.47 -0.70 -14.92
CA GLY A 287 -19.96 -0.32 -13.61
C GLY A 287 -18.85 0.13 -12.68
N LEU A 288 -19.15 1.10 -11.84
CA LEU A 288 -18.32 1.42 -10.69
C LEU A 288 -18.52 0.33 -9.63
N VAL A 289 -17.45 -0.32 -9.20
CA VAL A 289 -17.49 -1.37 -8.17
C VAL A 289 -16.80 -0.86 -6.91
N HIS A 290 -17.52 -0.90 -5.79
CA HIS A 290 -16.95 -0.67 -4.47
C HIS A 290 -16.51 -2.00 -3.88
N LEU A 291 -15.28 -2.03 -3.41
CA LEU A 291 -14.73 -3.15 -2.65
C LEU A 291 -14.42 -2.70 -1.24
N THR A 292 -14.93 -3.43 -0.28
CA THR A 292 -14.57 -3.28 1.13
C THR A 292 -13.73 -4.46 1.56
N LEU A 293 -12.53 -4.19 2.02
CA LEU A 293 -11.73 -5.13 2.79
C LEU A 293 -12.10 -4.95 4.24
N ALA A 294 -12.49 -6.02 4.92
CA ALA A 294 -12.86 -5.99 6.33
C ALA A 294 -12.26 -7.18 7.07
N ILE A 295 -12.00 -6.99 8.34
CA ILE A 295 -11.59 -8.02 9.28
C ILE A 295 -12.50 -8.02 10.49
N ASP A 296 -12.61 -9.15 11.15
CA ASP A 296 -13.27 -9.29 12.46
C ASP A 296 -12.47 -10.23 13.38
N GLY A 297 -13.03 -10.56 14.53
CA GLY A 297 -12.38 -11.41 15.52
C GLY A 297 -12.02 -12.81 15.03
N ASP A 298 -12.73 -13.34 14.03
CA ASP A 298 -12.42 -14.64 13.44
C ASP A 298 -11.24 -14.56 12.44
N ASP A 299 -10.94 -13.37 11.93
CA ASP A 299 -9.88 -13.16 10.92
C ASP A 299 -8.51 -12.88 11.51
N ILE A 300 -8.45 -12.50 12.77
CA ILE A 300 -7.21 -12.09 13.42
C ILE A 300 -6.40 -13.29 13.90
N SER A 301 -5.10 -13.16 13.89
CA SER A 301 -4.18 -14.06 14.59
C SER A 301 -3.77 -13.48 15.97
N TYR A 302 -4.34 -12.39 16.43
CA TYR A 302 -4.14 -11.78 17.74
C TYR A 302 -4.84 -12.61 18.81
N HIS A 303 -4.16 -12.85 19.95
CA HIS A 303 -4.75 -13.67 21.00
C HIS A 303 -5.63 -12.81 21.92
N CYS A 304 -6.92 -13.03 21.85
CA CYS A 304 -7.88 -12.43 22.77
C CYS A 304 -8.38 -13.45 23.79
N PRO A 305 -8.83 -13.00 24.98
CA PRO A 305 -9.48 -13.88 25.93
C PRO A 305 -10.73 -14.55 25.33
N ASP A 306 -10.99 -15.79 25.74
CA ASP A 306 -12.16 -16.55 25.27
C ASP A 306 -13.45 -15.78 25.54
N GLY A 307 -14.29 -15.64 24.50
CA GLY A 307 -15.57 -14.94 24.58
C GLY A 307 -15.49 -13.41 24.58
N ALA A 308 -14.32 -12.83 24.30
CA ALA A 308 -14.16 -11.37 24.19
C ALA A 308 -14.81 -10.78 22.94
N LEU A 309 -14.96 -11.59 21.88
CA LEU A 309 -15.45 -11.16 20.56
C LEU A 309 -16.68 -11.96 20.15
N ASN A 310 -17.64 -11.28 19.56
CA ASN A 310 -18.85 -11.89 19.01
C ASN A 310 -18.67 -12.27 17.53
N LYS A 311 -19.35 -13.33 17.10
CA LYS A 311 -19.38 -13.70 15.68
C LYS A 311 -20.34 -12.78 14.93
N LYS A 312 -19.84 -12.19 13.84
CA LYS A 312 -20.69 -11.43 12.92
C LYS A 312 -21.43 -12.35 11.94
N THR A 313 -22.67 -12.02 11.64
CA THR A 313 -23.47 -12.72 10.61
C THR A 313 -22.99 -12.28 9.21
N THR A 314 -22.98 -13.19 8.24
CA THR A 314 -22.62 -12.88 6.84
C THR A 314 -23.88 -12.70 6.00
N LEU A 315 -23.91 -11.66 5.15
CA LEU A 315 -25.00 -11.52 4.16
C LEU A 315 -24.90 -12.63 3.10
N PRO A 316 -26.03 -13.17 2.64
CA PRO A 316 -26.02 -14.07 1.49
C PRO A 316 -25.59 -13.33 0.21
N ASP A 317 -24.95 -14.05 -0.71
CA ASP A 317 -24.58 -13.50 -2.01
C ASP A 317 -25.80 -12.96 -2.75
N ASN A 318 -25.60 -11.87 -3.49
CA ASN A 318 -26.65 -11.16 -4.23
C ASN A 318 -27.82 -10.73 -3.36
N TYR A 319 -27.57 -10.43 -2.10
CA TYR A 319 -28.61 -9.90 -1.24
C TYR A 319 -29.19 -8.61 -1.82
N GLU A 320 -30.42 -8.69 -2.26
CA GLU A 320 -31.20 -7.53 -2.67
C GLU A 320 -31.82 -6.93 -1.42
N GLY A 321 -31.10 -6.20 -0.61
CA GLY A 321 -31.63 -5.62 0.62
C GLY A 321 -33.10 -5.22 0.51
N PRO A 322 -33.92 -5.17 1.57
CA PRO A 322 -35.25 -4.62 1.44
C PRO A 322 -35.09 -3.24 0.82
N GLY A 323 -35.79 -2.98 -0.21
CA GLY A 323 -36.20 -1.63 -0.45
C GLY A 323 -36.68 -1.14 0.91
N GLN A 324 -36.23 0.03 1.37
CA GLN A 324 -36.53 0.58 2.68
C GLN A 324 -37.75 -0.07 3.29
N ASP A 325 -37.61 -0.76 4.44
CA ASP A 325 -38.80 -1.03 5.24
C ASP A 325 -39.46 0.31 5.54
N ASP A 326 -40.74 0.31 5.78
CA ASP A 326 -41.50 1.52 6.08
C ASP A 326 -40.96 2.31 7.30
N GLY A 327 -39.89 1.84 7.94
CA GLY A 327 -39.19 2.44 9.08
C GLY A 327 -37.91 3.21 8.73
N GLY A 328 -37.43 3.17 7.48
CA GLY A 328 -36.22 3.87 7.06
C GLY A 328 -34.91 3.26 7.57
N ASN A 329 -34.98 2.07 8.17
CA ASN A 329 -33.81 1.34 8.61
C ASN A 329 -33.16 0.64 7.41
N ASP A 330 -31.97 1.05 7.09
CA ASP A 330 -31.12 0.33 6.14
C ASP A 330 -30.68 -0.98 6.79
N LEU A 331 -30.85 -2.13 6.12
CA LEU A 331 -30.36 -3.40 6.64
C LEU A 331 -28.84 -3.44 6.73
N TYR A 332 -28.14 -2.54 6.04
CA TYR A 332 -26.72 -2.32 6.24
C TYR A 332 -26.44 -1.78 7.65
N GLU A 333 -27.29 -0.91 8.21
CA GLU A 333 -27.18 -0.44 9.59
C GLU A 333 -27.52 -1.52 10.61
N ASN A 334 -28.47 -2.42 10.32
CA ASN A 334 -28.85 -3.53 11.21
C ASN A 334 -27.95 -4.77 11.09
N TYR A 335 -27.08 -4.81 10.09
CA TYR A 335 -26.12 -5.89 9.88
C TYR A 335 -25.02 -5.92 10.96
N TYR A 336 -24.87 -4.83 11.65
CA TYR A 336 -23.92 -4.69 12.73
C TYR A 336 -24.61 -4.96 14.06
N ILE A 337 -24.34 -6.14 14.65
CA ILE A 337 -24.48 -6.43 16.07
C ILE A 337 -25.79 -7.08 16.49
N ASP A 338 -25.75 -8.38 16.59
CA ASP A 338 -26.57 -9.10 17.54
C ASP A 338 -25.94 -8.93 18.95
N GLY A 339 -26.44 -7.97 19.71
CA GLY A 339 -26.46 -8.04 21.16
C GLY A 339 -25.42 -7.35 22.01
N GLY A 340 -24.54 -6.46 21.51
CA GLY A 340 -23.55 -5.79 22.36
C GLY A 340 -23.63 -4.26 22.31
N TYR A 341 -23.57 -3.58 23.46
CA TYR A 341 -23.34 -2.14 23.52
C TYR A 341 -21.88 -1.86 23.12
N LEU A 342 -21.68 -1.26 21.94
CA LEU A 342 -20.34 -0.87 21.46
C LEU A 342 -19.92 0.43 22.13
N SER A 343 -18.75 0.41 22.73
CA SER A 343 -18.16 1.57 23.38
C SER A 343 -17.10 2.20 22.50
N TRP A 344 -17.30 3.41 22.05
CA TRP A 344 -16.29 4.18 21.33
C TRP A 344 -14.92 4.24 22.03
N TYR A 345 -14.91 4.17 23.37
CA TYR A 345 -13.66 4.20 24.15
C TYR A 345 -12.81 2.94 23.97
N GLU A 346 -13.41 1.85 23.45
CA GLU A 346 -12.70 0.59 23.19
C GLU A 346 -12.29 0.41 21.72
N LYS A 347 -12.47 1.42 20.87
CA LYS A 347 -12.14 1.38 19.45
C LYS A 347 -10.68 1.02 19.16
N ASP A 348 -9.80 1.18 20.11
CA ASP A 348 -8.37 0.88 19.99
C ASP A 348 -7.96 -0.46 20.56
N ASN A 349 -8.91 -1.23 21.11
CA ASN A 349 -8.70 -2.56 21.68
C ASN A 349 -9.07 -3.66 20.68
N PRO A 350 -8.11 -4.40 20.07
CA PRO A 350 -8.39 -5.48 19.13
C PRO A 350 -9.20 -6.65 19.73
N CYS A 351 -9.35 -6.72 21.04
CA CYS A 351 -10.15 -7.72 21.73
C CYS A 351 -11.54 -7.20 22.13
N SER A 352 -11.98 -6.10 21.54
CA SER A 352 -13.34 -5.58 21.64
C SER A 352 -13.98 -5.50 20.26
N ASP A 353 -15.27 -5.83 20.16
CA ASP A 353 -16.03 -5.68 18.92
C ASP A 353 -16.04 -4.23 18.41
N SER A 354 -15.90 -3.27 19.32
CA SER A 354 -15.79 -1.85 19.00
C SER A 354 -14.58 -1.50 18.11
N TYR A 355 -13.51 -2.29 18.17
CA TYR A 355 -12.37 -2.13 17.27
C TYR A 355 -12.77 -2.35 15.81
N TYR A 356 -13.53 -3.42 15.56
CA TYR A 356 -13.92 -3.80 14.20
C TYR A 356 -15.04 -2.93 13.63
N GLU A 357 -15.62 -2.08 14.45
CA GLU A 357 -16.66 -1.14 14.04
C GLU A 357 -16.11 0.28 13.83
N TYR A 358 -15.23 0.73 14.71
CA TYR A 358 -14.86 2.14 14.78
C TYR A 358 -13.40 2.43 14.45
N ASN A 359 -12.54 1.41 14.28
CA ASN A 359 -11.14 1.61 13.98
C ASN A 359 -10.87 1.55 12.48
N ASP A 360 -10.23 2.58 11.93
CA ASP A 360 -9.90 2.68 10.50
C ASP A 360 -8.97 1.56 10.00
N LEU A 361 -8.32 0.82 10.90
CA LEU A 361 -7.51 -0.34 10.53
C LEU A 361 -8.35 -1.58 10.24
N ALA A 362 -9.56 -1.66 10.77
CA ALA A 362 -10.40 -2.85 10.66
C ALA A 362 -11.07 -2.99 9.28
N SER A 363 -11.20 -1.91 8.55
CA SER A 363 -11.78 -1.92 7.21
C SER A 363 -11.15 -0.89 6.30
N SER A 364 -11.20 -1.14 5.01
CA SER A 364 -10.77 -0.20 3.98
C SER A 364 -11.66 -0.38 2.75
N THR A 365 -12.35 0.68 2.36
CA THR A 365 -13.22 0.66 1.18
C THR A 365 -12.63 1.50 0.06
N ARG A 366 -12.84 1.06 -1.18
CA ARG A 366 -12.38 1.76 -2.36
C ARG A 366 -13.24 1.45 -3.57
N ALA A 367 -13.46 2.45 -4.40
CA ALA A 367 -14.15 2.30 -5.66
C ALA A 367 -13.17 1.99 -6.80
N PHE A 368 -13.61 1.14 -7.74
CA PHE A 368 -12.85 0.74 -8.93
C PHE A 368 -13.74 0.78 -10.15
N LEU A 369 -13.21 1.38 -11.21
CA LEU A 369 -13.79 1.43 -12.53
C LEU A 369 -12.79 0.82 -13.52
N ALA A 370 -13.16 -0.29 -14.18
CA ALA A 370 -12.36 -0.81 -15.29
C ALA A 370 -12.62 0.07 -16.52
N SER A 371 -11.62 0.84 -16.91
CA SER A 371 -11.72 1.74 -18.06
C SER A 371 -10.34 2.10 -18.57
N ASN A 372 -10.21 2.22 -19.87
CA ASN A 372 -9.00 2.72 -20.51
C ASN A 372 -9.04 4.23 -20.79
N LEU A 373 -10.10 4.93 -20.38
CA LEU A 373 -10.26 6.36 -20.62
C LEU A 373 -9.70 7.21 -19.48
N GLY A 374 -8.69 8.03 -19.79
CA GLY A 374 -8.22 9.14 -18.97
C GLY A 374 -8.89 10.44 -19.42
N LEU A 375 -9.43 11.22 -18.48
CA LEU A 375 -10.17 12.43 -18.75
C LEU A 375 -9.58 13.63 -18.02
N ILE A 376 -9.42 14.73 -18.74
CA ILE A 376 -9.13 16.05 -18.19
C ILE A 376 -10.16 17.02 -18.75
N ALA A 377 -10.73 17.86 -17.89
CA ALA A 377 -11.66 18.89 -18.32
C ALA A 377 -11.27 20.25 -17.73
N LYS A 378 -11.44 21.29 -18.55
CA LYS A 378 -11.21 22.68 -18.16
C LYS A 378 -12.42 23.52 -18.55
N GLN A 379 -13.05 24.13 -17.57
CA GLN A 379 -14.12 25.09 -17.82
C GLN A 379 -13.51 26.42 -18.27
N GLY A 380 -13.90 26.86 -19.44
CA GLY A 380 -13.51 28.13 -20.04
C GLY A 380 -14.46 29.28 -19.70
N GLN A 381 -14.25 30.42 -20.34
CA GLN A 381 -15.20 31.52 -20.36
C GLN A 381 -16.35 31.21 -21.37
N ASN A 382 -17.46 31.90 -21.25
CA ASN A 382 -18.61 31.77 -22.18
C ASN A 382 -19.21 30.36 -22.22
N ASP A 383 -19.39 29.74 -21.06
CA ASP A 383 -20.05 28.42 -20.92
C ASP A 383 -19.42 27.32 -21.79
N THR A 384 -18.11 27.37 -21.97
CA THR A 384 -17.38 26.33 -22.72
C THR A 384 -16.71 25.36 -21.76
N LEU A 385 -16.71 24.07 -22.11
CA LEU A 385 -15.97 23.01 -21.42
C LEU A 385 -15.03 22.34 -22.42
N LEU A 386 -13.73 22.58 -22.27
CA LEU A 386 -12.70 21.86 -23.01
C LEU A 386 -12.43 20.53 -22.33
N VAL A 387 -12.50 19.44 -23.08
CA VAL A 387 -12.21 18.08 -22.60
C VAL A 387 -11.09 17.47 -23.41
N VAL A 388 -10.18 16.80 -22.74
CA VAL A 388 -9.14 15.97 -23.34
C VAL A 388 -9.33 14.55 -22.85
N ALA A 389 -9.41 13.59 -23.78
CA ALA A 389 -9.50 12.18 -23.51
C ALA A 389 -8.28 11.44 -24.06
N THR A 390 -7.73 10.53 -23.27
CA THR A 390 -6.56 9.70 -23.63
C THR A 390 -6.82 8.24 -23.33
N GLU A 391 -6.24 7.35 -24.15
CA GLU A 391 -6.16 5.92 -23.85
C GLU A 391 -5.04 5.70 -22.82
N LEU A 392 -5.38 5.13 -21.67
CA LEU A 392 -4.44 4.99 -20.54
C LEU A 392 -3.38 3.91 -20.78
N ASP A 393 -3.70 2.87 -21.53
CA ASP A 393 -2.79 1.76 -21.83
C ASP A 393 -1.68 2.15 -22.83
N SER A 394 -2.05 2.94 -23.84
CA SER A 394 -1.17 3.37 -24.93
C SER A 394 -0.64 4.79 -24.76
N ASN A 395 -1.24 5.57 -23.85
CA ASN A 395 -0.97 6.98 -23.66
C ASN A 395 -1.14 7.80 -24.97
N THR A 396 -2.13 7.43 -25.79
CA THR A 396 -2.47 8.10 -27.06
C THR A 396 -3.77 8.87 -26.94
N PRO A 397 -4.00 9.89 -27.79
CA PRO A 397 -5.29 10.59 -27.85
C PRO A 397 -6.45 9.62 -28.13
N ALA A 398 -7.54 9.74 -27.39
CA ALA A 398 -8.75 8.94 -27.60
C ALA A 398 -9.73 9.67 -28.54
N GLU A 399 -9.69 9.32 -29.82
CA GLU A 399 -10.62 9.82 -30.82
C GLU A 399 -12.00 9.17 -30.71
N GLY A 400 -13.06 9.92 -30.98
CA GLY A 400 -14.43 9.40 -31.09
C GLY A 400 -15.11 9.13 -29.75
N VAL A 401 -14.59 9.66 -28.64
CA VAL A 401 -15.25 9.56 -27.34
C VAL A 401 -16.49 10.43 -27.30
N VAL A 402 -17.64 9.84 -27.02
CA VAL A 402 -18.89 10.56 -26.79
C VAL A 402 -18.88 11.16 -25.41
N LEU A 403 -18.99 12.47 -25.31
CA LEU A 403 -18.98 13.25 -24.09
C LEU A 403 -20.37 13.83 -23.81
N LYS A 404 -20.86 13.65 -22.58
CA LYS A 404 -22.11 14.24 -22.11
C LYS A 404 -21.89 14.93 -20.77
N ALA A 405 -22.20 16.22 -20.71
CA ALA A 405 -22.14 16.99 -19.48
C ALA A 405 -23.53 17.10 -18.85
N TYR A 406 -23.61 16.86 -17.55
CA TYR A 406 -24.86 16.90 -16.79
C TYR A 406 -24.78 17.94 -15.66
N ASN A 407 -25.91 18.61 -15.40
CA ASN A 407 -26.04 19.49 -14.25
C ASN A 407 -26.30 18.70 -12.96
N TYR A 408 -26.41 19.41 -11.81
CA TYR A 408 -26.70 18.79 -10.52
C TYR A 408 -28.07 18.04 -10.50
N GLN A 409 -29.06 18.48 -11.27
CA GLN A 409 -30.37 17.84 -11.42
C GLN A 409 -30.35 16.65 -12.41
N LEU A 410 -29.17 16.25 -12.88
CA LEU A 410 -28.95 15.15 -13.83
C LEU A 410 -29.56 15.40 -15.23
N GLN A 411 -29.78 16.66 -15.57
CA GLN A 411 -30.17 17.03 -16.95
C GLN A 411 -28.93 17.22 -17.81
N GLN A 412 -28.93 16.72 -19.02
CA GLN A 412 -27.86 16.93 -19.97
C GLN A 412 -27.81 18.41 -20.40
N VAL A 413 -26.67 19.04 -20.16
CA VAL A 413 -26.44 20.48 -20.48
C VAL A 413 -25.35 20.69 -21.51
N GLY A 414 -24.76 19.63 -22.04
CA GLY A 414 -23.77 19.69 -23.12
C GLY A 414 -23.46 18.31 -23.67
N MET A 415 -23.04 18.28 -24.94
CA MET A 415 -22.61 17.05 -25.61
C MET A 415 -21.50 17.38 -26.64
N GLY A 416 -20.60 16.45 -26.86
CA GLY A 416 -19.53 16.57 -27.84
C GLY A 416 -18.91 15.23 -28.19
N LEU A 417 -18.02 15.26 -29.17
CA LEU A 417 -17.25 14.12 -29.64
C LEU A 417 -15.79 14.55 -29.74
N THR A 418 -14.85 13.72 -29.23
CA THR A 418 -13.43 14.02 -29.34
C THR A 418 -12.91 13.84 -30.77
N ASP A 419 -12.03 14.73 -31.19
CA ASP A 419 -11.32 14.70 -32.47
C ASP A 419 -10.11 13.73 -32.45
N ALA A 420 -9.36 13.71 -33.55
CA ALA A 420 -8.15 12.88 -33.70
C ALA A 420 -7.02 13.22 -32.70
N GLN A 421 -7.10 14.38 -32.07
CA GLN A 421 -6.20 14.80 -30.99
C GLN A 421 -6.76 14.46 -29.60
N GLY A 422 -7.88 13.74 -29.52
CA GLY A 422 -8.57 13.41 -28.29
C GLY A 422 -9.23 14.61 -27.60
N MET A 423 -9.47 15.70 -28.33
CA MET A 423 -9.98 16.96 -27.79
C MET A 423 -11.43 17.23 -28.22
N ALA A 424 -12.19 17.82 -27.31
CA ALA A 424 -13.53 18.35 -27.66
C ALA A 424 -13.80 19.64 -26.89
N SER A 425 -14.50 20.56 -27.51
CA SER A 425 -15.03 21.77 -26.88
C SER A 425 -16.55 21.70 -26.85
N LEU A 426 -17.13 21.60 -25.66
CA LEU A 426 -18.58 21.55 -25.47
C LEU A 426 -19.08 22.95 -25.11
N THR A 427 -20.18 23.37 -25.75
CA THR A 427 -20.96 24.53 -25.30
C THR A 427 -21.99 24.02 -24.28
N LEU A 428 -22.04 24.64 -23.10
CA LEU A 428 -22.90 24.23 -22.01
C LEU A 428 -24.16 25.13 -21.96
N GLU A 429 -25.32 24.51 -21.80
CA GLU A 429 -26.60 25.18 -21.54
C GLU A 429 -26.86 25.35 -20.03
N GLY A 430 -25.80 25.67 -19.27
CA GLY A 430 -25.84 25.83 -17.83
C GLY A 430 -24.62 25.25 -17.12
N ASN A 431 -24.65 25.22 -15.78
CA ASN A 431 -23.54 24.71 -14.99
C ASN A 431 -23.46 23.18 -15.08
N ALA A 432 -22.36 22.65 -15.61
CA ALA A 432 -22.08 21.23 -15.57
C ALA A 432 -21.61 20.81 -14.16
N TYR A 433 -22.09 19.66 -13.72
CA TYR A 433 -21.75 19.06 -12.43
C TYR A 433 -20.86 17.82 -12.59
N TYR A 434 -21.13 16.98 -13.58
CA TYR A 434 -20.25 15.88 -13.96
C TYR A 434 -20.25 15.66 -15.46
N LEU A 435 -19.19 15.02 -15.94
CA LEU A 435 -18.99 14.60 -17.31
C LEU A 435 -19.01 13.07 -17.37
N GLU A 436 -19.78 12.54 -18.33
CA GLU A 436 -19.75 11.14 -18.74
C GLU A 436 -19.01 11.06 -20.09
N ALA A 437 -18.11 10.11 -20.22
CA ALA A 437 -17.38 9.82 -21.45
C ALA A 437 -17.58 8.35 -21.80
N VAL A 438 -17.95 8.05 -23.03
CA VAL A 438 -18.22 6.70 -23.52
C VAL A 438 -17.48 6.45 -24.81
N LYS A 439 -16.70 5.36 -24.86
CA LYS A 439 -16.09 4.86 -26.08
C LYS A 439 -16.12 3.33 -26.06
N ASP A 440 -16.77 2.73 -27.03
CA ASP A 440 -16.95 1.28 -27.15
C ASP A 440 -17.50 0.64 -25.85
N ARG A 441 -16.64 0.01 -25.05
CA ARG A 441 -16.97 -0.60 -23.77
C ARG A 441 -16.45 0.19 -22.57
N ASP A 442 -15.72 1.26 -22.82
CA ASP A 442 -15.12 2.06 -21.77
C ASP A 442 -16.01 3.24 -21.38
N ASN A 443 -16.25 3.36 -20.10
CA ASN A 443 -16.90 4.52 -19.50
C ASN A 443 -15.90 5.29 -18.65
N GLY A 444 -15.97 6.60 -18.72
CA GLY A 444 -15.22 7.50 -17.86
C GLY A 444 -16.15 8.52 -17.22
N TYR A 445 -15.87 8.88 -15.98
CA TYR A 445 -16.66 9.87 -15.25
C TYR A 445 -15.74 10.89 -14.60
N LEU A 446 -16.11 12.16 -14.67
CA LEU A 446 -15.35 13.25 -14.06
C LEU A 446 -16.32 14.22 -13.38
N LYS A 447 -16.17 14.40 -12.06
CA LYS A 447 -16.93 15.40 -11.31
C LYS A 447 -16.37 16.79 -11.56
N LEU A 448 -17.23 17.74 -11.93
CA LEU A 448 -16.87 19.10 -12.35
C LEU A 448 -17.17 20.16 -11.27
N ALA A 449 -17.37 19.72 -10.03
CA ALA A 449 -17.67 20.63 -8.93
C ALA A 449 -16.53 21.64 -8.69
N ARG A 450 -16.86 22.93 -8.51
CA ARG A 450 -15.88 24.03 -8.38
C ARG A 450 -14.88 23.84 -7.25
N ASN A 451 -15.29 23.19 -6.15
CA ASN A 451 -14.43 22.87 -5.00
C ASN A 451 -13.47 21.71 -5.25
N ARG A 452 -13.54 21.06 -6.41
CA ARG A 452 -12.69 19.91 -6.81
C ARG A 452 -11.73 20.25 -7.96
N ALA A 453 -11.72 21.50 -8.40
CA ALA A 453 -10.70 21.93 -9.35
C ALA A 453 -9.30 21.74 -8.76
N LEU A 454 -8.35 21.30 -9.59
CA LEU A 454 -6.95 21.21 -9.16
C LEU A 454 -6.54 22.56 -8.57
N PRO A 455 -5.93 22.57 -7.36
CA PRO A 455 -5.50 23.80 -6.74
C PRO A 455 -4.44 24.45 -7.62
N THR A 456 -4.77 25.62 -8.17
CA THR A 456 -3.86 26.40 -9.00
C THR A 456 -2.95 27.32 -8.19
N ASN A 457 -3.09 27.31 -6.87
CA ASN A 457 -2.29 28.12 -5.94
C ASN A 457 -0.80 27.71 -5.89
N GLN A 458 -0.48 26.51 -6.36
CA GLN A 458 0.91 26.05 -6.53
C GLN A 458 1.54 26.56 -7.85
N PHE A 459 0.73 27.04 -8.75
CA PHE A 459 1.16 27.67 -10.00
C PHE A 459 0.91 29.17 -9.89
N ASN A 460 1.82 29.97 -10.37
CA ASN A 460 1.58 31.41 -10.47
C ASN A 460 0.54 31.68 -11.56
N THR A 461 -0.73 31.53 -11.21
CA THR A 461 -1.87 31.75 -12.09
C THR A 461 -2.35 33.21 -12.10
N GLY A 462 -1.72 34.07 -11.30
CA GLY A 462 -1.96 35.51 -11.30
C GLY A 462 -1.50 36.17 -12.59
N GLY A 463 -1.92 35.61 -13.72
CA GLY A 463 -1.50 35.85 -15.08
C GLY A 463 -0.92 37.24 -15.29
N GLN A 464 0.30 37.31 -15.76
CA GLN A 464 0.76 38.55 -16.40
C GLN A 464 -0.30 38.95 -17.39
N GLN A 465 -0.80 40.17 -17.27
CA GLN A 465 -1.70 40.72 -18.29
C GLN A 465 -1.01 40.55 -19.64
N VAL A 466 -1.71 39.93 -20.57
CA VAL A 466 -1.26 39.84 -21.96
C VAL A 466 -1.01 41.27 -22.41
N ARG A 467 0.25 41.64 -22.62
CA ARG A 467 0.61 42.94 -23.19
C ARG A 467 0.78 42.74 -24.66
N ASP A 468 0.00 43.48 -25.43
CA ASP A 468 0.09 43.51 -26.89
C ASP A 468 -0.04 42.09 -27.56
N GLY A 469 -0.92 41.22 -27.02
CA GLY A 469 -1.15 39.88 -27.57
C GLY A 469 -0.10 38.84 -27.24
N LEU A 470 0.96 39.20 -26.50
CA LEU A 470 2.10 38.31 -26.17
C LEU A 470 2.04 37.77 -24.74
N LYS A 471 2.26 36.46 -24.59
CA LYS A 471 2.40 35.81 -23.30
C LYS A 471 3.53 34.79 -23.33
N GLY A 472 4.45 34.89 -22.39
CA GLY A 472 5.56 33.95 -22.25
C GLY A 472 5.46 33.11 -20.98
N PHE A 473 5.87 31.85 -21.06
CA PHE A 473 5.92 30.94 -19.93
C PHE A 473 7.20 30.11 -19.93
N PHE A 474 7.85 30.04 -18.76
CA PHE A 474 9.00 29.16 -18.54
C PHE A 474 8.61 27.95 -17.73
N TYR A 475 9.11 26.79 -18.10
CA TYR A 475 9.08 25.62 -17.22
C TYR A 475 10.39 24.83 -17.31
N GLY A 476 10.75 24.16 -16.24
CA GLY A 476 11.91 23.30 -16.13
C GLY A 476 11.53 21.89 -15.69
N GLU A 477 12.48 20.98 -15.71
CA GLU A 477 12.29 19.59 -15.23
C GLU A 477 11.93 19.52 -13.75
N ARG A 478 12.24 20.56 -12.98
CA ARG A 478 11.99 20.69 -11.53
C ARG A 478 12.02 22.15 -11.11
N ASP A 479 11.40 22.46 -9.98
CA ASP A 479 11.32 23.82 -9.46
C ASP A 479 12.58 24.24 -8.68
N VAL A 480 13.44 23.31 -8.28
CA VAL A 480 14.63 23.57 -7.46
C VAL A 480 15.80 22.75 -7.99
N TRP A 481 16.93 23.43 -8.25
CA TRP A 481 18.20 22.83 -8.66
C TRP A 481 19.23 22.95 -7.54
N ARG A 482 20.17 22.01 -7.50
CA ARG A 482 21.31 22.09 -6.59
C ARG A 482 22.43 22.89 -7.25
N PRO A 483 23.28 23.57 -6.47
CA PRO A 483 24.48 24.19 -7.01
C PRO A 483 25.32 23.19 -7.81
N GLY A 484 25.62 23.53 -9.06
CA GLY A 484 26.35 22.68 -10.00
C GLY A 484 25.50 21.82 -10.92
N ASP A 485 24.17 21.77 -10.73
CA ASP A 485 23.28 21.10 -11.68
C ASP A 485 23.15 21.91 -12.97
N ALA A 486 23.07 21.22 -14.11
CA ALA A 486 22.64 21.85 -15.36
C ALA A 486 21.15 22.17 -15.31
N ILE A 487 20.78 23.37 -15.69
CA ILE A 487 19.38 23.84 -15.71
C ILE A 487 18.87 23.74 -17.14
N HIS A 488 17.85 22.90 -17.34
CA HIS A 488 17.14 22.79 -18.61
C HIS A 488 15.82 23.51 -18.49
N LEU A 489 15.65 24.58 -19.28
CA LEU A 489 14.43 25.38 -19.31
C LEU A 489 13.81 25.33 -20.70
N THR A 490 12.50 25.24 -20.73
CA THR A 490 11.70 25.44 -21.94
C THR A 490 10.91 26.72 -21.80
N PHE A 491 10.96 27.56 -22.83
CA PHE A 491 10.17 28.77 -22.96
C PHE A 491 9.09 28.56 -24.02
N ILE A 492 7.84 28.83 -23.66
CA ILE A 492 6.72 28.85 -24.58
C ILE A 492 6.27 30.30 -24.73
N LEU A 493 6.20 30.77 -25.96
CA LEU A 493 5.64 32.06 -26.30
C LEU A 493 4.30 31.86 -27.01
N GLU A 494 3.25 32.45 -26.48
CA GLU A 494 1.95 32.58 -27.13
C GLU A 494 1.88 33.99 -27.72
N ASP A 495 1.69 34.06 -29.04
CA ASP A 495 1.53 35.27 -29.83
C ASP A 495 0.17 35.21 -30.53
N GLN A 496 -0.86 35.77 -29.91
CA GLN A 496 -2.24 35.73 -30.40
C GLN A 496 -2.43 36.43 -31.75
N ASP A 497 -1.63 37.46 -32.03
CA ASP A 497 -1.75 38.28 -33.23
C ASP A 497 -0.69 37.90 -34.28
N ASN A 498 0.10 36.86 -34.02
CA ASN A 498 1.15 36.36 -34.90
C ASN A 498 2.13 37.44 -35.36
N MET A 499 2.48 38.34 -34.43
CA MET A 499 3.29 39.51 -34.72
C MET A 499 4.80 39.24 -34.67
N ILE A 500 5.21 38.14 -34.04
CA ILE A 500 6.64 37.78 -33.91
C ILE A 500 7.01 36.83 -35.04
N PRO A 501 7.96 37.22 -35.91
CA PRO A 501 8.40 36.36 -36.99
C PRO A 501 9.12 35.12 -36.48
N GLU A 502 9.02 34.02 -37.22
CA GLU A 502 9.75 32.78 -36.91
C GLU A 502 11.26 33.04 -36.81
N GLY A 503 11.89 32.51 -35.75
CA GLY A 503 13.32 32.72 -35.48
C GLY A 503 13.65 34.05 -34.83
N HIS A 504 12.70 34.77 -34.26
CA HIS A 504 12.94 36.01 -33.53
C HIS A 504 13.87 35.75 -32.32
N PRO A 505 14.97 36.53 -32.15
CA PRO A 505 15.90 36.32 -31.03
C PRO A 505 15.24 36.67 -29.70
N LEU A 506 15.46 35.81 -28.70
CA LEU A 506 15.03 36.02 -27.32
C LEU A 506 16.24 36.28 -26.43
N THR A 507 16.10 37.17 -25.45
CA THR A 507 17.11 37.40 -24.41
C THR A 507 16.57 36.85 -23.11
N LEU A 508 17.38 36.04 -22.44
CA LEU A 508 17.11 35.55 -21.08
C LEU A 508 18.03 36.27 -20.11
N ASP A 509 17.47 37.03 -19.20
CA ASP A 509 18.20 37.66 -18.11
C ASP A 509 18.05 36.81 -16.84
N TRP A 510 19.17 36.42 -16.26
CA TRP A 510 19.21 35.60 -15.05
C TRP A 510 19.76 36.43 -13.91
N PHE A 511 18.98 36.57 -12.85
CA PHE A 511 19.37 37.32 -11.65
C PHE A 511 19.52 36.38 -10.46
N ASP A 512 20.52 36.64 -9.62
CA ASP A 512 20.61 36.00 -8.33
C ASP A 512 19.54 36.56 -7.36
N PRO A 513 19.31 35.91 -6.18
CA PRO A 513 18.33 36.41 -5.21
C PRO A 513 18.62 37.84 -4.67
N ARG A 514 19.79 38.39 -4.95
CA ARG A 514 20.19 39.76 -4.59
C ARG A 514 19.96 40.74 -5.72
N GLY A 515 19.53 40.27 -6.89
CA GLY A 515 19.23 41.13 -8.04
C GLY A 515 20.47 41.53 -8.86
N THR A 516 21.58 40.79 -8.72
CA THR A 516 22.82 41.00 -9.49
C THR A 516 23.05 39.94 -10.51
#